data_2014271e0b7de0927a657e70b79f8ecb
#
_entry.id   2014271e0b7de0927a657e70b79f8ecb
#
_cell.length_a   1.000
_cell.length_b   1.000
_cell.length_c   1.000
_cell.angle_alpha   90.00
_cell.angle_beta   90.00
_cell.angle_gamma   90.00
#
_symmetry.space_group_name_H-M   'P 1'
#
loop_
_entity.id
_entity.type
_entity.pdbx_description
1 polymer ?
#
loop_
_entity_poly.entity_id
_entity_poly.type
_entity_poly.pdbx_seq_one_letter_code
_entity_poly.pdbx_strand_id
1 'polypeptide(L)'
;MKTDNTKTMPNTKTTTGNKTTEEGYRMPGNKTTDKWTSPAQTEFHCFFVDQLKDIYWAEKHLKKGLKKMSKAATSPKLRDAFEKHYNEGDKQIAELETIFGLLGEKPETKRCEAMAGLLEEADGMISDTQKNSFVRDAGLILAAQKVEHYEIA
;
A
#
# COMPACT_ATOMS: atom_id res chain seq x y z
N MET A 1 -34.78 -46.22 48.66
CA MET A 1 -34.86 -44.99 49.44
C MET A 1 -34.73 -43.82 48.51
N LYS A 2 -35.78 -43.05 48.42
CA LYS A 2 -35.90 -41.82 47.63
C LYS A 2 -35.09 -40.70 48.26
N THR A 3 -34.45 -39.85 47.48
CA THR A 3 -34.42 -38.43 47.75
C THR A 3 -34.28 -37.65 46.45
N ASP A 4 -35.39 -37.04 46.08
CA ASP A 4 -35.47 -35.89 45.17
C ASP A 4 -34.66 -34.75 45.69
N ASN A 5 -33.98 -34.05 44.75
CA ASN A 5 -33.53 -32.70 45.03
C ASN A 5 -33.64 -31.82 43.76
N THR A 6 -34.84 -31.31 43.58
CA THR A 6 -35.20 -30.28 42.61
C THR A 6 -34.61 -28.96 43.09
N LYS A 7 -33.60 -28.47 42.37
CA LYS A 7 -33.06 -27.14 42.61
C LYS A 7 -33.51 -26.20 41.48
N THR A 8 -34.46 -25.36 41.83
CA THR A 8 -35.05 -24.28 41.04
C THR A 8 -33.97 -23.29 40.59
N MET A 9 -33.88 -23.04 39.28
CA MET A 9 -33.02 -21.98 38.72
C MET A 9 -33.79 -20.64 38.71
N PRO A 10 -33.15 -19.51 39.04
CA PRO A 10 -33.78 -18.21 38.92
C PRO A 10 -33.76 -17.72 37.46
N ASN A 11 -34.89 -17.17 37.08
CA ASN A 11 -35.23 -16.56 35.83
C ASN A 11 -34.38 -15.29 35.59
N THR A 12 -33.43 -15.35 34.66
CA THR A 12 -32.64 -14.15 34.26
C THR A 12 -33.29 -13.52 33.03
N LYS A 13 -33.79 -12.31 33.23
CA LYS A 13 -34.35 -11.45 32.20
C LYS A 13 -33.32 -11.20 31.09
N THR A 14 -33.65 -11.61 29.88
CA THR A 14 -32.95 -11.26 28.66
C THR A 14 -33.16 -9.78 28.35
N THR A 15 -32.15 -8.96 28.55
CA THR A 15 -32.14 -7.58 28.03
C THR A 15 -31.32 -7.61 26.75
N THR A 16 -32.01 -7.64 25.63
CA THR A 16 -31.45 -7.43 24.29
C THR A 16 -31.03 -5.98 24.18
N GLY A 17 -29.76 -5.73 24.33
CA GLY A 17 -29.13 -4.46 24.01
C GLY A 17 -28.02 -4.70 22.99
N ASN A 18 -28.42 -4.77 21.72
CA ASN A 18 -27.47 -4.84 20.61
C ASN A 18 -26.90 -3.42 20.41
N LYS A 19 -25.79 -3.11 21.08
CA LYS A 19 -24.94 -1.98 20.73
C LYS A 19 -23.92 -2.46 19.70
N THR A 20 -24.29 -2.41 18.43
CA THR A 20 -23.32 -2.33 17.34
C THR A 20 -22.56 -1.01 17.51
N THR A 21 -21.39 -1.07 18.09
CA THR A 21 -20.40 0.01 17.99
C THR A 21 -19.88 -0.02 16.55
N GLU A 22 -20.41 0.85 15.70
CA GLU A 22 -19.76 1.24 14.47
C GLU A 22 -18.46 1.95 14.85
N GLU A 23 -17.38 1.21 15.00
CA GLU A 23 -16.03 1.78 14.94
C GLU A 23 -15.71 2.08 13.48
N GLY A 24 -16.26 3.19 12.97
CA GLY A 24 -15.90 3.77 11.70
C GLY A 24 -14.40 4.14 11.74
N TYR A 25 -13.69 3.87 10.66
CA TYR A 25 -12.30 4.26 10.44
C TYR A 25 -12.11 5.75 10.74
N ARG A 26 -11.40 6.06 11.81
CA ARG A 26 -11.22 7.43 12.31
C ARG A 26 -9.91 7.99 11.77
N MET A 27 -10.00 8.81 10.72
CA MET A 27 -8.85 9.57 10.20
C MET A 27 -8.50 10.77 11.09
N PRO A 28 -7.21 11.12 11.25
CA PRO A 28 -6.79 12.34 11.92
C PRO A 28 -7.29 13.56 11.13
N GLY A 29 -7.93 14.50 11.85
CA GLY A 29 -8.71 15.60 11.34
C GLY A 29 -8.09 16.40 10.19
N ASN A 30 -8.76 16.37 9.05
CA ASN A 30 -8.54 17.28 7.95
C ASN A 30 -9.68 18.31 7.89
N LYS A 31 -9.34 19.62 7.78
CA LYS A 31 -10.27 20.74 7.85
C LYS A 31 -10.88 21.16 6.50
N THR A 32 -10.91 20.27 5.49
CA THR A 32 -11.41 20.59 4.14
C THR A 32 -12.73 19.89 3.82
N THR A 33 -13.71 19.95 4.74
CA THR A 33 -14.99 19.25 4.61
C THR A 33 -16.03 19.96 3.75
N ASP A 34 -15.78 21.18 3.26
CA ASP A 34 -16.82 21.99 2.59
C ASP A 34 -17.19 21.54 1.17
N LYS A 35 -16.43 20.61 0.58
CA LYS A 35 -16.70 20.07 -0.77
C LYS A 35 -17.53 18.79 -0.78
N TRP A 36 -17.62 18.06 0.34
CA TRP A 36 -18.24 16.74 0.41
C TRP A 36 -19.51 16.82 1.24
N THR A 37 -20.65 16.63 0.61
CA THR A 37 -21.98 16.99 1.15
C THR A 37 -22.64 15.89 1.99
N SER A 38 -22.06 14.68 2.03
CA SER A 38 -22.58 13.58 2.84
C SER A 38 -21.49 12.86 3.63
N PRO A 39 -21.81 12.20 4.76
CA PRO A 39 -20.84 11.40 5.51
C PRO A 39 -20.16 10.31 4.68
N ALA A 40 -20.89 9.62 3.81
CA ALA A 40 -20.35 8.58 2.93
C ALA A 40 -19.36 9.15 1.90
N GLN A 41 -19.61 10.33 1.34
CA GLN A 41 -18.69 11.02 0.45
C GLN A 41 -17.41 11.43 1.17
N THR A 42 -17.54 11.92 2.41
CA THR A 42 -16.39 12.29 3.25
C THR A 42 -15.54 11.06 3.58
N GLU A 43 -16.16 9.95 3.94
CA GLU A 43 -15.47 8.69 4.23
C GLU A 43 -14.72 8.16 3.00
N PHE A 44 -15.38 8.14 1.84
CA PHE A 44 -14.77 7.73 0.58
C PHE A 44 -13.60 8.64 0.19
N HIS A 45 -13.75 9.95 0.35
CA HIS A 45 -12.66 10.90 0.09
C HIS A 45 -11.45 10.62 0.97
N CYS A 46 -11.66 10.43 2.27
CA CYS A 46 -10.59 10.09 3.20
C CYS A 46 -9.88 8.78 2.81
N PHE A 47 -10.65 7.74 2.49
CA PHE A 47 -10.11 6.46 2.02
C PHE A 47 -9.29 6.65 0.73
N PHE A 48 -9.82 7.37 -0.25
CA PHE A 48 -9.15 7.60 -1.52
C PHE A 48 -7.83 8.37 -1.36
N VAL A 49 -7.83 9.43 -0.55
CA VAL A 49 -6.62 10.19 -0.23
C VAL A 49 -5.58 9.32 0.49
N ASP A 50 -6.02 8.45 1.38
CA ASP A 50 -5.13 7.52 2.08
C ASP A 50 -4.47 6.52 1.12
N GLN A 51 -5.21 6.01 0.12
CA GLN A 51 -4.66 5.15 -0.94
C GLN A 51 -3.70 5.93 -1.86
N LEU A 52 -4.01 7.17 -2.21
CA LEU A 52 -3.10 8.01 -2.99
C LEU A 52 -1.76 8.25 -2.26
N LYS A 53 -1.78 8.43 -0.95
CA LYS A 53 -0.56 8.57 -0.14
C LYS A 53 0.30 7.30 -0.18
N ASP A 54 -0.33 6.14 -0.17
CA ASP A 54 0.34 4.83 -0.28
C ASP A 54 1.01 4.67 -1.64
N ILE A 55 0.27 4.91 -2.74
CA ILE A 55 0.80 4.86 -4.11
C ILE A 55 1.91 5.90 -4.29
N TYR A 56 1.73 7.11 -3.81
CA TYR A 56 2.75 8.17 -3.91
C TYR A 56 4.06 7.79 -3.21
N TRP A 57 3.96 7.11 -2.06
CA TRP A 57 5.14 6.55 -1.40
C TRP A 57 5.78 5.45 -2.24
N ALA A 58 4.97 4.55 -2.80
CA ALA A 58 5.43 3.43 -3.62
C ALA A 58 6.24 3.93 -4.82
N GLU A 59 5.71 4.86 -5.61
CA GLU A 59 6.37 5.45 -6.77
C GLU A 59 7.72 6.09 -6.41
N LYS A 60 7.77 6.89 -5.35
CA LYS A 60 9.01 7.54 -4.90
C LYS A 60 10.08 6.56 -4.45
N HIS A 61 9.68 5.42 -3.90
CA HIS A 61 10.63 4.39 -3.45
C HIS A 61 11.01 3.43 -4.57
N LEU A 62 10.08 3.12 -5.47
CA LEU A 62 10.35 2.35 -6.67
C LEU A 62 11.46 3.01 -7.51
N LYS A 63 11.43 4.30 -7.72
CA LYS A 63 12.52 5.02 -8.40
C LYS A 63 13.90 4.73 -7.78
N LYS A 64 13.99 4.69 -6.45
CA LYS A 64 15.26 4.35 -5.77
C LYS A 64 15.67 2.90 -6.03
N GLY A 65 14.69 1.99 -6.03
CA GLY A 65 14.89 0.57 -6.37
C GLY A 65 15.38 0.38 -7.81
N LEU A 66 14.69 1.00 -8.78
CA LEU A 66 15.06 0.96 -10.20
C LEU A 66 16.49 1.45 -10.44
N LYS A 67 16.91 2.52 -9.75
CA LYS A 67 18.29 3.01 -9.81
C LYS A 67 19.32 2.01 -9.28
N LYS A 68 18.96 1.25 -8.24
CA LYS A 68 19.81 0.16 -7.72
C LYS A 68 19.88 -1.00 -8.71
N MET A 69 18.71 -1.42 -9.23
CA MET A 69 18.61 -2.51 -10.19
C MET A 69 19.36 -2.21 -11.49
N SER A 70 19.23 -0.98 -12.03
CA SER A 70 20.02 -0.53 -13.20
C SER A 70 21.52 -0.67 -12.97
N LYS A 71 22.03 -0.23 -11.82
CA LYS A 71 23.47 -0.34 -11.49
C LYS A 71 23.93 -1.78 -11.28
N ALA A 72 23.04 -2.68 -10.87
CA ALA A 72 23.35 -4.08 -10.60
C ALA A 72 23.23 -4.96 -11.84
N ALA A 73 22.46 -4.53 -12.85
CA ALA A 73 22.23 -5.26 -14.08
C ALA A 73 23.52 -5.41 -14.90
N THR A 74 23.74 -6.61 -15.43
CA THR A 74 24.89 -6.97 -16.29
C THR A 74 24.59 -6.63 -17.74
N SER A 75 23.40 -7.00 -18.23
CA SER A 75 22.96 -6.74 -19.59
C SER A 75 22.72 -5.24 -19.82
N PRO A 76 23.32 -4.64 -20.86
CA PRO A 76 23.01 -3.25 -21.22
C PRO A 76 21.53 -3.02 -21.49
N LYS A 77 20.86 -3.96 -22.18
CA LYS A 77 19.42 -3.85 -22.48
C LYS A 77 18.56 -3.84 -21.22
N LEU A 78 18.93 -4.64 -20.22
CA LEU A 78 18.22 -4.65 -18.93
C LEU A 78 18.45 -3.35 -18.16
N ARG A 79 19.68 -2.84 -18.19
CA ARG A 79 20.02 -1.53 -17.59
C ARG A 79 19.20 -0.41 -18.22
N ASP A 80 19.17 -0.35 -19.56
CA ASP A 80 18.41 0.66 -20.31
C ASP A 80 16.91 0.57 -19.99
N ALA A 81 16.36 -0.65 -19.82
CA ALA A 81 14.98 -0.84 -19.43
C ALA A 81 14.68 -0.24 -18.05
N PHE A 82 15.54 -0.50 -17.04
CA PHE A 82 15.37 0.10 -15.71
C PHE A 82 15.56 1.61 -15.72
N GLU A 83 16.48 2.14 -16.53
CA GLU A 83 16.67 3.60 -16.66
C GLU A 83 15.47 4.27 -17.34
N LYS A 84 14.90 3.62 -18.36
CA LYS A 84 13.67 4.10 -18.98
C LYS A 84 12.53 4.18 -17.97
N HIS A 85 12.25 3.10 -17.25
CA HIS A 85 11.21 3.06 -16.22
C HIS A 85 11.48 4.10 -15.10
N TYR A 86 12.73 4.23 -14.64
CA TYR A 86 13.13 5.26 -13.68
C TYR A 86 12.74 6.67 -14.13
N ASN A 87 12.92 7.00 -15.42
CA ASN A 87 12.58 8.30 -16.00
C ASN A 87 11.05 8.48 -16.14
N GLU A 88 10.32 7.41 -16.46
CA GLU A 88 8.85 7.41 -16.51
C GLU A 88 8.24 7.70 -15.14
N GLY A 89 8.84 7.23 -14.06
CA GLY A 89 8.40 7.48 -12.69
C GLY A 89 8.34 8.96 -12.29
N ASP A 90 9.11 9.86 -12.93
CA ASP A 90 8.98 11.30 -12.68
C ASP A 90 7.63 11.85 -13.15
N LYS A 91 7.15 11.33 -14.29
CA LYS A 91 5.84 11.70 -14.83
C LYS A 91 4.71 11.18 -13.93
N GLN A 92 4.78 9.91 -13.50
CA GLN A 92 3.79 9.30 -12.61
C GLN A 92 3.70 10.04 -11.28
N ILE A 93 4.83 10.40 -10.67
CA ILE A 93 4.88 11.20 -9.45
C ILE A 93 4.22 12.57 -9.65
N ALA A 94 4.52 13.27 -10.76
CA ALA A 94 3.93 14.57 -11.06
C ALA A 94 2.41 14.49 -11.32
N GLU A 95 1.93 13.41 -11.92
CA GLU A 95 0.51 13.14 -12.11
C GLU A 95 -0.19 12.94 -10.76
N LEU A 96 0.40 12.17 -9.84
CA LEU A 96 -0.12 12.00 -8.47
C LEU A 96 -0.16 13.34 -7.71
N GLU A 97 0.87 14.16 -7.80
CA GLU A 97 0.89 15.50 -7.20
C GLU A 97 -0.22 16.39 -7.77
N THR A 98 -0.50 16.27 -9.06
CA THR A 98 -1.62 16.97 -9.70
C THR A 98 -2.97 16.50 -9.15
N ILE A 99 -3.14 15.19 -8.94
CA ILE A 99 -4.37 14.62 -8.35
C ILE A 99 -4.58 15.14 -6.92
N PHE A 100 -3.52 15.15 -6.08
CA PHE A 100 -3.61 15.77 -4.75
C PHE A 100 -4.10 17.22 -4.83
N GLY A 101 -3.55 18.01 -5.76
CA GLY A 101 -3.95 19.40 -5.98
C GLY A 101 -5.43 19.54 -6.39
N LEU A 102 -5.94 18.67 -7.27
CA LEU A 102 -7.35 18.65 -7.69
C LEU A 102 -8.31 18.33 -6.52
N LEU A 103 -7.85 17.50 -5.58
CA LEU A 103 -8.61 17.17 -4.36
C LEU A 103 -8.53 18.27 -3.30
N GLY A 104 -7.63 19.24 -3.44
CA GLY A 104 -7.34 20.27 -2.44
C GLY A 104 -6.48 19.76 -1.29
N GLU A 105 -5.78 18.65 -1.52
CA GLU A 105 -4.90 17.99 -0.55
C GLU A 105 -3.43 18.30 -0.81
N LYS A 106 -2.60 18.15 0.21
CA LYS A 106 -1.15 18.23 0.06
C LYS A 106 -0.59 16.86 -0.29
N PRO A 107 0.41 16.79 -1.22
CA PRO A 107 1.12 15.54 -1.48
C PRO A 107 1.87 15.08 -0.22
N GLU A 108 1.36 14.05 0.42
CA GLU A 108 1.95 13.40 1.58
C GLU A 108 2.15 11.92 1.28
N THR A 109 3.11 11.29 1.95
CA THR A 109 3.40 9.86 1.78
C THR A 109 2.91 9.06 2.98
N LYS A 110 2.35 7.87 2.70
CA LYS A 110 2.11 6.81 3.66
C LYS A 110 2.91 5.58 3.19
N ARG A 111 3.65 4.94 4.11
CA ARG A 111 4.47 3.78 3.73
C ARG A 111 3.60 2.67 3.15
N CYS A 112 3.94 2.26 1.93
CA CYS A 112 3.37 1.08 1.27
C CYS A 112 4.16 -0.16 1.66
N GLU A 113 3.56 -1.05 2.44
CA GLU A 113 4.23 -2.28 2.89
C GLU A 113 4.43 -3.26 1.74
N ALA A 114 3.52 -3.30 0.76
CA ALA A 114 3.65 -4.15 -0.41
C ALA A 114 4.87 -3.77 -1.26
N MET A 115 4.98 -2.49 -1.64
CA MET A 115 6.14 -2.01 -2.41
C MET A 115 7.44 -2.12 -1.60
N ALA A 116 7.40 -1.87 -0.29
CA ALA A 116 8.56 -2.04 0.58
C ALA A 116 9.09 -3.49 0.53
N GLY A 117 8.21 -4.48 0.62
CA GLY A 117 8.56 -5.90 0.52
C GLY A 117 9.11 -6.29 -0.86
N LEU A 118 8.50 -5.78 -1.94
CA LEU A 118 8.98 -6.02 -3.31
C LEU A 118 10.39 -5.45 -3.55
N LEU A 119 10.67 -4.27 -3.00
CA LEU A 119 12.00 -3.66 -3.10
C LEU A 119 13.03 -4.38 -2.23
N GLU A 120 12.64 -4.91 -1.07
CA GLU A 120 13.50 -5.75 -0.24
C GLU A 120 13.85 -7.06 -0.95
N GLU A 121 12.89 -7.71 -1.62
CA GLU A 121 13.17 -8.88 -2.47
C GLU A 121 14.15 -8.54 -3.60
N ALA A 122 14.00 -7.39 -4.27
CA ALA A 122 14.92 -6.95 -5.30
C ALA A 122 16.35 -6.72 -4.74
N ASP A 123 16.47 -6.11 -3.56
CA ASP A 123 17.75 -5.95 -2.87
C ASP A 123 18.35 -7.32 -2.49
N GLY A 124 17.52 -8.28 -2.08
CA GLY A 124 17.93 -9.68 -1.86
C GLY A 124 18.50 -10.33 -3.11
N MET A 125 17.83 -10.19 -4.27
CA MET A 125 18.35 -10.71 -5.54
C MET A 125 19.73 -10.12 -5.90
N ILE A 126 19.98 -8.87 -5.55
CA ILE A 126 21.29 -8.24 -5.75
C ILE A 126 22.33 -8.80 -4.80
N SER A 127 22.00 -9.05 -3.54
CA SER A 127 22.95 -9.55 -2.54
C SER A 127 23.29 -11.02 -2.72
N ASP A 128 22.31 -11.85 -3.08
CA ASP A 128 22.42 -13.31 -3.11
C ASP A 128 22.98 -13.85 -4.43
N THR A 129 23.15 -12.99 -5.44
CA THR A 129 23.66 -13.39 -6.74
C THR A 129 25.05 -12.81 -7.03
N GLN A 130 25.84 -13.52 -7.82
CA GLN A 130 27.17 -13.07 -8.21
C GLN A 130 27.10 -11.87 -9.16
N LYS A 131 27.95 -10.86 -8.94
CA LYS A 131 28.11 -9.72 -9.86
C LYS A 131 28.44 -10.18 -11.26
N ASN A 132 27.95 -9.44 -12.26
CA ASN A 132 28.21 -9.70 -13.68
C ASN A 132 27.80 -11.11 -14.10
N SER A 133 26.69 -11.64 -13.57
CA SER A 133 26.17 -12.95 -13.96
C SER A 133 24.78 -12.82 -14.58
N PHE A 134 24.47 -13.74 -15.50
CA PHE A 134 23.13 -13.83 -16.08
C PHE A 134 22.08 -14.25 -15.02
N VAL A 135 22.51 -14.94 -13.96
CA VAL A 135 21.63 -15.32 -12.83
C VAL A 135 21.12 -14.07 -12.11
N ARG A 136 22.00 -13.07 -11.91
CA ARG A 136 21.60 -11.76 -11.37
C ARG A 136 20.58 -11.08 -12.28
N ASP A 137 20.83 -11.02 -13.58
CA ASP A 137 19.91 -10.41 -14.53
C ASP A 137 18.54 -11.11 -14.53
N ALA A 138 18.52 -12.44 -14.47
CA ALA A 138 17.29 -13.23 -14.35
C ALA A 138 16.55 -12.92 -13.05
N GLY A 139 17.25 -12.83 -11.93
CA GLY A 139 16.67 -12.43 -10.63
C GLY A 139 16.09 -11.01 -10.65
N LEU A 140 16.80 -10.07 -11.26
CA LEU A 140 16.33 -8.68 -11.40
C LEU A 140 15.10 -8.58 -12.30
N ILE A 141 15.03 -9.37 -13.39
CA ILE A 141 13.83 -9.45 -14.25
C ILE A 141 12.64 -9.99 -13.44
N LEU A 142 12.86 -11.04 -12.65
CA LEU A 142 11.81 -11.63 -11.81
C LEU A 142 11.29 -10.61 -10.77
N ALA A 143 12.20 -9.90 -10.10
CA ALA A 143 11.84 -8.87 -9.14
C ALA A 143 11.08 -7.71 -9.82
N ALA A 144 11.55 -7.26 -10.98
CA ALA A 144 10.88 -6.20 -11.76
C ALA A 144 9.46 -6.60 -12.16
N GLN A 145 9.26 -7.84 -12.64
CA GLN A 145 7.91 -8.30 -13.01
C GLN A 145 6.92 -8.27 -11.84
N LYS A 146 7.36 -8.56 -10.62
CA LYS A 146 6.51 -8.45 -9.43
C LYS A 146 6.09 -7.00 -9.17
N VAL A 147 7.03 -6.07 -9.32
CA VAL A 147 6.78 -4.63 -9.20
C VAL A 147 5.79 -4.17 -10.27
N GLU A 148 6.01 -4.51 -11.54
CA GLU A 148 5.09 -4.16 -12.64
C GLU A 148 3.66 -4.67 -12.38
N HIS A 149 3.49 -5.89 -11.86
CA HIS A 149 2.17 -6.41 -11.50
C HIS A 149 1.51 -5.62 -10.36
N TYR A 150 2.30 -5.12 -9.41
CA TYR A 150 1.80 -4.23 -8.37
C TYR A 150 1.33 -2.90 -8.96
N GLU A 151 2.06 -2.32 -9.92
CA GLU A 151 1.71 -1.05 -10.55
C GLU A 151 0.45 -1.14 -11.44
N ILE A 152 0.13 -2.34 -11.96
CA ILE A 152 -1.11 -2.59 -12.74
C ILE A 152 -2.34 -2.71 -11.83
N ALA A 153 -2.17 -3.13 -10.58
CA ALA A 153 -3.29 -3.39 -9.66
C ALA A 153 -3.89 -2.11 -9.09
#